data_69347ec6d7ca6fb6b3fb7576d0517c4b
#
_entry.id   69347ec6d7ca6fb6b3fb7576d0517c4b
#
_cell.length_a   1.000
_cell.length_b   1.000
_cell.length_c   1.000
_cell.angle_alpha   90.00
_cell.angle_beta   90.00
_cell.angle_gamma   90.00
#
_symmetry.space_group_name_H-M   'P 1'
#
loop_
_entity.id
_entity.type
_entity.pdbx_description
1 polymer ?
#
loop_
_entity_poly.entity_id
_entity_poly.type
_entity_poly.pdbx_seq_one_letter_code
_entity_poly.pdbx_strand_id
1 'polypeptide(L)'
;MAIKDIHNFKNHDRPKVLVVLGTTSAGKTSLGVQLAYELNGEIISADSRQVYKGMDIGTGKDLGEYKVNGRKIKYHLIDVVSPSQKFDLAKYQKMAQLAIKDILQRGKLPIIVGGTGLYIQALVDNYQLSSAKPDLKKRAQLEKLSVPELFNKLVELKPEFATRLNNSDKNNPRRLIRYLEVIGSGNLEIDQRRKSPYNFLLLGLNLPDKILKVKITKRIVDRLEKEAMVSEVKNLQKNGVSWQRLESFGLEYKFIGQYLQDKFDYVTMIDKLSTASYRFAKRQKTWFKRWEKQGVDINWIKDQDGALKIINKWLAKP
;
A
#
# COMPACT_ATOMS: atom_id res chain seq x y z
N MET A 1 18.19 25.92 -11.37
CA MET A 1 17.81 25.49 -12.74
C MET A 1 16.29 25.40 -12.78
N ALA A 2 15.64 26.18 -13.58
CA ALA A 2 14.20 26.42 -13.48
C ALA A 2 13.38 25.21 -14.02
N ILE A 3 12.31 24.91 -13.32
CA ILE A 3 11.31 23.85 -13.56
C ILE A 3 10.54 24.01 -14.92
N LYS A 4 11.12 24.74 -15.89
CA LYS A 4 10.45 25.05 -17.16
C LYS A 4 10.32 23.87 -18.15
N ASP A 5 11.01 22.75 -17.91
CA ASP A 5 11.12 21.69 -18.91
C ASP A 5 10.23 20.46 -18.69
N ILE A 6 9.32 20.48 -17.71
CA ILE A 6 8.36 19.36 -17.50
C ILE A 6 7.29 19.32 -18.60
N HIS A 7 7.15 20.38 -19.41
CA HIS A 7 6.06 20.52 -20.39
C HIS A 7 6.37 20.07 -21.82
N ASN A 8 7.62 19.68 -22.13
CA ASN A 8 8.00 19.31 -23.49
C ASN A 8 8.16 17.80 -23.65
N PHE A 9 7.06 17.05 -23.54
CA PHE A 9 7.04 15.63 -23.92
C PHE A 9 7.03 15.51 -25.46
N LYS A 10 8.20 15.35 -26.08
CA LYS A 10 8.30 14.84 -27.43
C LYS A 10 7.77 13.40 -27.44
N ASN A 11 7.14 12.98 -28.51
CA ASN A 11 6.36 11.73 -28.71
C ASN A 11 7.06 10.39 -28.40
N HIS A 12 8.23 10.35 -27.74
CA HIS A 12 8.98 9.13 -27.42
C HIS A 12 9.24 8.91 -25.92
N ASP A 13 8.97 9.89 -25.04
CA ASP A 13 9.29 9.77 -23.61
C ASP A 13 8.05 9.43 -22.79
N ARG A 14 8.14 8.32 -22.04
CA ARG A 14 7.08 7.94 -21.09
C ARG A 14 7.02 8.97 -19.96
N PRO A 15 5.81 9.47 -19.59
CA PRO A 15 5.64 10.41 -18.50
C PRO A 15 6.27 9.91 -17.20
N LYS A 16 6.95 10.80 -16.48
CA LYS A 16 7.71 10.50 -15.27
C LYS A 16 6.81 10.44 -14.04
N VAL A 17 7.00 9.43 -13.20
CA VAL A 17 6.29 9.22 -11.93
C VAL A 17 7.30 8.85 -10.85
N LEU A 18 7.34 9.60 -9.76
CA LEU A 18 8.19 9.31 -8.62
C LEU A 18 7.50 8.38 -7.63
N VAL A 19 8.23 7.45 -7.04
CA VAL A 19 7.74 6.54 -5.99
C VAL A 19 8.62 6.68 -4.75
N VAL A 20 8.02 6.94 -3.59
CA VAL A 20 8.67 6.92 -2.28
C VAL A 20 8.10 5.75 -1.49
N LEU A 21 8.88 4.70 -1.35
CA LEU A 21 8.48 3.45 -0.70
C LEU A 21 9.33 3.14 0.54
N GLY A 22 8.88 2.20 1.34
CA GLY A 22 9.61 1.74 2.53
C GLY A 22 8.69 1.23 3.63
N THR A 23 9.28 0.88 4.76
CA THR A 23 8.52 0.34 5.90
C THR A 23 7.68 1.40 6.60
N THR A 24 6.69 0.96 7.38
CA THR A 24 6.02 1.87 8.35
C THR A 24 7.08 2.53 9.25
N SER A 25 6.82 3.72 9.74
CA SER A 25 7.72 4.53 10.59
C SER A 25 9.09 4.89 9.99
N ALA A 26 9.30 4.75 8.66
CA ALA A 26 10.55 5.11 8.02
C ALA A 26 10.65 6.58 7.57
N GLY A 27 9.59 7.40 7.72
CA GLY A 27 9.59 8.81 7.33
C GLY A 27 9.17 9.08 5.88
N LYS A 28 8.50 8.13 5.22
CA LYS A 28 8.08 8.26 3.82
C LYS A 28 7.18 9.47 3.54
N THR A 29 6.20 9.73 4.41
CA THR A 29 5.25 10.82 4.22
C THR A 29 5.97 12.16 4.26
N SER A 30 6.76 12.40 5.28
CA SER A 30 7.55 13.63 5.43
C SER A 30 8.46 13.86 4.21
N LEU A 31 9.23 12.85 3.79
CA LEU A 31 10.07 12.98 2.59
C LEU A 31 9.23 13.24 1.33
N GLY A 32 8.15 12.48 1.13
CA GLY A 32 7.29 12.63 -0.05
C GLY A 32 6.65 14.02 -0.14
N VAL A 33 6.24 14.58 1.01
CA VAL A 33 5.67 15.94 1.09
C VAL A 33 6.72 17.01 0.77
N GLN A 34 7.94 16.89 1.31
CA GLN A 34 9.05 17.81 0.99
C GLN A 34 9.40 17.76 -0.50
N LEU A 35 9.53 16.56 -1.07
CA LEU A 35 9.77 16.41 -2.50
C LEU A 35 8.61 16.96 -3.36
N ALA A 36 7.37 16.79 -2.93
CA ALA A 36 6.22 17.37 -3.63
C ALA A 36 6.23 18.91 -3.59
N TYR A 37 6.67 19.50 -2.49
CA TYR A 37 6.84 20.94 -2.36
C TYR A 37 7.89 21.46 -3.34
N GLU A 38 9.08 20.86 -3.35
CA GLU A 38 10.23 21.30 -4.17
C GLU A 38 10.04 21.05 -5.66
N LEU A 39 9.40 19.93 -6.02
CA LEU A 39 9.24 19.50 -7.41
C LEU A 39 7.90 19.87 -8.03
N ASN A 40 7.11 20.74 -7.37
CA ASN A 40 5.74 21.07 -7.79
C ASN A 40 4.88 19.84 -8.06
N GLY A 41 5.01 18.83 -7.20
CA GLY A 41 4.30 17.55 -7.31
C GLY A 41 3.01 17.49 -6.50
N GLU A 42 2.28 16.38 -6.66
CA GLU A 42 1.13 16.01 -5.84
C GLU A 42 1.28 14.54 -5.39
N ILE A 43 0.78 14.23 -4.20
CA ILE A 43 0.96 12.92 -3.59
C ILE A 43 -0.21 11.99 -3.94
N ILE A 44 0.12 10.73 -4.25
CA ILE A 44 -0.82 9.61 -4.35
C ILE A 44 -0.49 8.60 -3.26
N SER A 45 -1.37 8.44 -2.27
CA SER A 45 -1.12 7.47 -1.20
C SER A 45 -1.17 6.03 -1.72
N ALA A 46 -0.15 5.25 -1.39
CA ALA A 46 -0.09 3.80 -1.62
C ALA A 46 -0.17 3.03 -0.30
N ASP A 47 -1.17 3.37 0.50
CA ASP A 47 -1.49 2.70 1.75
C ASP A 47 -2.91 2.13 1.73
N SER A 48 -3.04 0.83 2.00
CA SER A 48 -4.32 0.11 1.95
C SER A 48 -5.27 0.41 3.12
N ARG A 49 -4.85 1.26 4.06
CA ARG A 49 -5.65 1.67 5.21
C ARG A 49 -6.03 3.15 5.16
N GLN A 50 -5.16 4.01 4.66
CA GLN A 50 -5.43 5.44 4.53
C GLN A 50 -6.59 5.77 3.56
N VAL A 51 -7.00 4.83 2.73
CA VAL A 51 -8.16 4.99 1.83
C VAL A 51 -9.49 5.11 2.58
N TYR A 52 -9.56 4.70 3.85
CA TYR A 52 -10.79 4.66 4.62
C TYR A 52 -11.02 5.96 5.39
N LYS A 53 -12.21 6.56 5.24
CA LYS A 53 -12.64 7.77 5.95
C LYS A 53 -12.73 7.54 7.45
N GLY A 54 -12.27 8.51 8.25
CA GLY A 54 -12.34 8.47 9.72
C GLY A 54 -11.40 7.44 10.37
N MET A 55 -10.50 6.82 9.60
CA MET A 55 -9.42 5.97 10.08
C MET A 55 -8.11 6.75 9.99
N ASP A 56 -7.94 7.78 10.84
CA ASP A 56 -6.92 8.80 10.68
C ASP A 56 -5.65 8.50 11.49
N ILE A 57 -5.83 8.40 12.81
CA ILE A 57 -4.74 8.20 13.77
C ILE A 57 -4.13 6.80 13.62
N GLY A 58 -4.96 5.77 13.65
CA GLY A 58 -4.50 4.38 13.53
C GLY A 58 -3.81 4.07 12.21
N THR A 59 -4.17 4.73 11.12
CA THR A 59 -3.50 4.54 9.83
C THR A 59 -2.32 5.46 9.59
N GLY A 60 -2.18 6.50 10.43
CA GLY A 60 -1.11 7.49 10.30
C GLY A 60 -1.24 8.31 9.04
N LYS A 61 -2.40 8.90 8.82
CA LYS A 61 -2.58 9.86 7.74
C LYS A 61 -1.74 11.11 7.96
N ASP A 62 -1.59 11.51 9.23
CA ASP A 62 -0.74 12.63 9.69
C ASP A 62 -0.93 13.86 8.76
N LEU A 63 -2.22 14.24 8.50
CA LEU A 63 -2.58 15.24 7.48
C LEU A 63 -1.95 16.61 7.73
N GLY A 64 -1.53 16.91 8.96
CA GLY A 64 -0.74 18.09 9.29
C GLY A 64 0.61 18.16 8.58
N GLU A 65 1.22 17.02 8.27
CA GLU A 65 2.50 16.96 7.54
C GLU A 65 2.36 17.44 6.09
N TYR A 66 1.14 17.45 5.51
CA TYR A 66 0.89 17.89 4.13
C TYR A 66 0.88 19.41 3.95
N LYS A 67 1.48 20.15 4.88
CA LYS A 67 1.66 21.58 4.83
C LYS A 67 3.13 21.95 5.02
N VAL A 68 3.75 22.56 4.02
CA VAL A 68 5.16 22.98 4.01
C VAL A 68 5.22 24.47 3.73
N ASN A 69 5.88 25.24 4.61
CA ASN A 69 6.03 26.69 4.47
C ASN A 69 4.70 27.41 4.13
N GLY A 70 3.61 27.03 4.81
CA GLY A 70 2.28 27.60 4.58
C GLY A 70 1.52 27.03 3.37
N ARG A 71 2.19 26.39 2.42
CA ARG A 71 1.57 25.77 1.23
C ARG A 71 1.07 24.37 1.54
N LYS A 72 -0.21 24.10 1.23
CA LYS A 72 -0.81 22.77 1.32
C LYS A 72 -0.43 21.93 0.10
N ILE A 73 0.14 20.75 0.33
CA ILE A 73 0.43 19.77 -0.71
C ILE A 73 -0.83 18.95 -0.97
N LYS A 74 -1.27 18.92 -2.23
CA LYS A 74 -2.44 18.14 -2.63
C LYS A 74 -2.11 16.65 -2.61
N TYR A 75 -3.06 15.87 -2.10
CA TYR A 75 -2.95 14.41 -2.03
C TYR A 75 -4.20 13.72 -2.59
N HIS A 76 -4.03 12.48 -3.01
CA HIS A 76 -5.04 11.62 -3.62
C HIS A 76 -5.04 10.25 -2.92
N LEU A 77 -6.16 9.54 -2.99
CA LEU A 77 -6.37 8.20 -2.44
C LEU A 77 -6.26 8.13 -0.89
N ILE A 78 -6.52 9.22 -0.23
CA ILE A 78 -6.80 9.28 1.21
C ILE A 78 -8.30 9.60 1.34
N ASP A 79 -9.00 8.95 2.29
CA ASP A 79 -10.42 9.19 2.58
C ASP A 79 -11.39 8.99 1.39
N VAL A 80 -11.14 7.99 0.57
CA VAL A 80 -11.93 7.77 -0.66
C VAL A 80 -13.09 6.80 -0.49
N VAL A 81 -13.14 6.05 0.64
CA VAL A 81 -14.14 5.01 0.85
C VAL A 81 -14.56 4.91 2.33
N SER A 82 -15.83 4.54 2.59
CA SER A 82 -16.29 4.28 3.95
C SER A 82 -15.65 3.00 4.53
N PRO A 83 -15.36 2.92 5.85
CA PRO A 83 -14.87 1.71 6.50
C PRO A 83 -15.75 0.48 6.33
N SER A 84 -17.06 0.66 6.13
CA SER A 84 -18.01 -0.43 5.87
C SER A 84 -17.84 -1.06 4.48
N GLN A 85 -17.25 -0.37 3.53
CA GLN A 85 -17.08 -0.83 2.15
C GLN A 85 -15.78 -1.61 1.97
N LYS A 86 -15.76 -2.50 0.96
CA LYS A 86 -14.54 -3.22 0.54
C LYS A 86 -13.77 -2.37 -0.49
N PHE A 87 -12.46 -2.23 -0.25
CA PHE A 87 -11.53 -1.61 -1.19
C PHE A 87 -10.43 -2.62 -1.54
N ASP A 88 -10.25 -2.86 -2.82
CA ASP A 88 -9.36 -3.89 -3.35
C ASP A 88 -8.29 -3.32 -4.28
N LEU A 89 -7.38 -4.18 -4.74
CA LEU A 89 -6.27 -3.81 -5.61
C LEU A 89 -6.74 -3.22 -6.94
N ALA A 90 -7.84 -3.73 -7.52
CA ALA A 90 -8.33 -3.25 -8.81
C ALA A 90 -8.88 -1.82 -8.70
N LYS A 91 -9.64 -1.53 -7.64
CA LYS A 91 -10.10 -0.16 -7.33
C LYS A 91 -8.91 0.78 -7.12
N TYR A 92 -7.92 0.34 -6.32
CA TYR A 92 -6.72 1.13 -6.10
C TYR A 92 -6.00 1.46 -7.40
N GLN A 93 -5.69 0.45 -8.22
CA GLN A 93 -4.96 0.62 -9.47
C GLN A 93 -5.69 1.59 -10.42
N LYS A 94 -7.00 1.39 -10.61
CA LYS A 94 -7.82 2.26 -11.45
C LYS A 94 -7.80 3.72 -10.96
N MET A 95 -8.02 3.95 -9.67
CA MET A 95 -8.04 5.29 -9.10
C MET A 95 -6.67 5.95 -9.12
N ALA A 96 -5.60 5.19 -8.87
CA ALA A 96 -4.24 5.71 -8.92
C ALA A 96 -3.83 6.09 -10.34
N GLN A 97 -4.18 5.29 -11.35
CA GLN A 97 -3.94 5.62 -12.76
C GLN A 97 -4.69 6.89 -13.19
N LEU A 98 -5.94 7.07 -12.75
CA LEU A 98 -6.70 8.30 -12.99
C LEU A 98 -6.04 9.52 -12.32
N ALA A 99 -5.60 9.37 -11.07
CA ALA A 99 -4.89 10.43 -10.36
C ALA A 99 -3.55 10.79 -11.03
N ILE A 100 -2.76 9.81 -11.46
CA ILE A 100 -1.52 10.04 -12.23
C ILE A 100 -1.82 10.85 -13.48
N LYS A 101 -2.82 10.44 -14.26
CA LYS A 101 -3.20 11.14 -15.50
C LYS A 101 -3.63 12.58 -15.24
N ASP A 102 -4.49 12.81 -14.24
CA ASP A 102 -4.95 14.16 -13.86
C ASP A 102 -3.78 15.06 -13.44
N ILE A 103 -2.86 14.55 -12.61
CA ILE A 103 -1.70 15.31 -12.14
C ILE A 103 -0.79 15.69 -13.32
N LEU A 104 -0.51 14.75 -14.23
CA LEU A 104 0.29 14.97 -15.43
C LEU A 104 -0.35 16.00 -16.38
N GLN A 105 -1.67 15.93 -16.58
CA GLN A 105 -2.41 16.89 -17.40
C GLN A 105 -2.33 18.34 -16.87
N ARG A 106 -2.16 18.47 -15.56
CA ARG A 106 -1.93 19.78 -14.91
C ARG A 106 -0.45 20.20 -14.86
N GLY A 107 0.42 19.47 -15.56
CA GLY A 107 1.85 19.76 -15.62
C GLY A 107 2.60 19.58 -14.31
N LYS A 108 2.12 18.70 -13.44
CA LYS A 108 2.73 18.42 -12.13
C LYS A 108 3.34 17.02 -12.08
N LEU A 109 4.26 16.80 -11.14
CA LEU A 109 4.88 15.51 -10.94
C LEU A 109 4.01 14.62 -10.02
N PRO A 110 3.51 13.45 -10.48
CA PRO A 110 2.89 12.48 -9.60
C PRO A 110 3.93 11.83 -8.69
N ILE A 111 3.66 11.82 -7.37
CA ILE A 111 4.54 11.20 -6.37
C ILE A 111 3.74 10.17 -5.58
N ILE A 112 4.00 8.89 -5.83
CA ILE A 112 3.37 7.79 -5.11
C ILE A 112 4.11 7.58 -3.80
N VAL A 113 3.40 7.67 -2.67
CA VAL A 113 4.00 7.52 -1.33
C VAL A 113 3.31 6.41 -0.56
N GLY A 114 4.05 5.39 -0.12
CA GLY A 114 3.42 4.37 0.69
C GLY A 114 4.26 3.15 1.05
N GLY A 115 3.63 2.23 1.78
CA GLY A 115 4.26 0.99 2.25
C GLY A 115 3.52 -0.28 1.81
N THR A 116 2.40 -0.16 1.09
CA THR A 116 1.66 -1.32 0.57
C THR A 116 2.31 -1.79 -0.73
N GLY A 117 3.31 -2.69 -0.59
CA GLY A 117 4.13 -3.15 -1.73
C GLY A 117 3.31 -3.67 -2.90
N LEU A 118 2.20 -4.39 -2.65
CA LEU A 118 1.32 -4.87 -3.71
C LEU A 118 0.67 -3.73 -4.52
N TYR A 119 0.31 -2.62 -3.87
CA TYR A 119 -0.28 -1.46 -4.55
C TYR A 119 0.74 -0.78 -5.47
N ILE A 120 1.94 -0.55 -4.95
CA ILE A 120 3.04 0.06 -5.71
C ILE A 120 3.42 -0.84 -6.87
N GLN A 121 3.62 -2.13 -6.61
CA GLN A 121 4.00 -3.10 -7.62
C GLN A 121 2.98 -3.22 -8.75
N ALA A 122 1.68 -3.22 -8.43
CA ALA A 122 0.63 -3.30 -9.44
C ALA A 122 0.63 -2.11 -10.41
N LEU A 123 1.04 -0.92 -9.95
CA LEU A 123 1.18 0.26 -10.81
C LEU A 123 2.46 0.19 -11.66
N VAL A 124 3.60 -0.11 -11.03
CA VAL A 124 4.91 -0.11 -11.68
C VAL A 124 5.02 -1.25 -12.71
N ASP A 125 4.62 -2.46 -12.32
CA ASP A 125 4.62 -3.64 -13.20
C ASP A 125 3.38 -3.69 -14.11
N ASN A 126 2.51 -2.69 -14.04
CA ASN A 126 1.29 -2.55 -14.84
C ASN A 126 0.46 -3.84 -14.89
N TYR A 127 0.06 -4.34 -13.72
CA TYR A 127 -0.69 -5.59 -13.59
C TYR A 127 -1.99 -5.56 -14.40
N GLN A 128 -2.20 -6.59 -15.20
CA GLN A 128 -3.47 -6.82 -15.87
C GLN A 128 -4.34 -7.65 -14.93
N LEU A 129 -5.14 -6.94 -14.14
CA LEU A 129 -6.03 -7.60 -13.17
C LEU A 129 -7.24 -8.19 -13.89
N SER A 130 -7.55 -9.45 -13.60
CA SER A 130 -8.72 -10.11 -14.15
C SER A 130 -10.00 -9.34 -13.86
N SER A 131 -10.83 -9.16 -14.89
CA SER A 131 -12.17 -8.55 -14.80
C SER A 131 -13.20 -9.47 -14.12
N ALA A 132 -12.86 -10.72 -13.86
CA ALA A 132 -13.73 -11.69 -13.19
C ALA A 132 -14.16 -11.16 -11.82
N LYS A 133 -15.47 -10.90 -11.67
CA LYS A 133 -16.06 -10.49 -10.41
C LYS A 133 -16.05 -11.66 -9.42
N PRO A 134 -15.85 -11.42 -8.11
CA PRO A 134 -16.01 -12.46 -7.11
C PRO A 134 -17.43 -13.01 -7.11
N ASP A 135 -17.56 -14.32 -7.23
CA ASP A 135 -18.81 -15.02 -7.00
C ASP A 135 -18.96 -15.33 -5.51
N LEU A 136 -19.81 -14.57 -4.81
CA LEU A 136 -19.98 -14.68 -3.36
C LEU A 136 -20.49 -16.06 -2.92
N LYS A 137 -21.37 -16.70 -3.73
CA LYS A 137 -21.91 -18.03 -3.41
C LYS A 137 -20.81 -19.10 -3.53
N LYS A 138 -20.10 -19.10 -4.65
CA LYS A 138 -18.97 -20.01 -4.89
C LYS A 138 -17.86 -19.78 -3.86
N ARG A 139 -17.57 -18.53 -3.53
CA ARG A 139 -16.56 -18.18 -2.52
C ARG A 139 -16.91 -18.72 -1.14
N ALA A 140 -18.16 -18.57 -0.69
CA ALA A 140 -18.63 -19.11 0.59
C ALA A 140 -18.54 -20.64 0.66
N GLN A 141 -18.67 -21.35 -0.46
CA GLN A 141 -18.45 -22.80 -0.54
C GLN A 141 -16.96 -23.13 -0.45
N LEU A 142 -16.11 -22.40 -1.20
CA LEU A 142 -14.66 -22.60 -1.19
C LEU A 142 -14.01 -22.26 0.15
N GLU A 143 -14.53 -21.26 0.88
CA GLU A 143 -14.04 -20.89 2.21
C GLU A 143 -14.23 -21.96 3.28
N LYS A 144 -15.08 -22.97 3.03
CA LYS A 144 -15.28 -24.14 3.91
C LYS A 144 -14.22 -25.22 3.71
N LEU A 145 -13.47 -25.17 2.61
CA LEU A 145 -12.47 -26.17 2.27
C LEU A 145 -11.12 -25.86 2.93
N SER A 146 -10.40 -26.93 3.26
CA SER A 146 -9.02 -26.85 3.72
C SER A 146 -8.06 -26.41 2.60
N VAL A 147 -6.86 -25.97 2.96
CA VAL A 147 -5.84 -25.56 1.99
C VAL A 147 -5.47 -26.69 1.01
N PRO A 148 -5.27 -27.95 1.46
CA PRO A 148 -5.03 -29.07 0.54
C PRO A 148 -6.18 -29.29 -0.45
N GLU A 149 -7.43 -29.26 0.01
CA GLU A 149 -8.61 -29.44 -0.87
C GLU A 149 -8.72 -28.33 -1.92
N LEU A 150 -8.47 -27.07 -1.53
CA LEU A 150 -8.44 -25.94 -2.46
C LEU A 150 -7.32 -26.11 -3.50
N PHE A 151 -6.15 -26.58 -3.06
CA PHE A 151 -5.02 -26.80 -3.98
C PHE A 151 -5.28 -27.95 -4.93
N ASN A 152 -5.85 -29.08 -4.46
CA ASN A 152 -6.23 -30.21 -5.31
C ASN A 152 -7.25 -29.79 -6.38
N LYS A 153 -8.29 -29.03 -6.00
CA LYS A 153 -9.23 -28.47 -6.99
C LYS A 153 -8.55 -27.60 -8.03
N LEU A 154 -7.51 -26.86 -7.64
CA LEU A 154 -6.74 -26.05 -8.60
C LEU A 154 -5.89 -26.91 -9.53
N VAL A 155 -5.31 -28.01 -9.03
CA VAL A 155 -4.57 -29.00 -9.81
C VAL A 155 -5.49 -29.66 -10.83
N GLU A 156 -6.67 -30.09 -10.43
CA GLU A 156 -7.68 -30.69 -11.32
C GLU A 156 -8.12 -29.71 -12.42
N LEU A 157 -8.33 -28.43 -12.07
CA LEU A 157 -8.82 -27.43 -13.00
C LEU A 157 -7.75 -26.91 -13.97
N LYS A 158 -6.49 -26.76 -13.51
CA LYS A 158 -5.37 -26.25 -14.31
C LYS A 158 -4.02 -26.74 -13.77
N PRO A 159 -3.60 -28.00 -14.10
CA PRO A 159 -2.37 -28.60 -13.56
C PRO A 159 -1.12 -27.76 -13.81
N GLU A 160 -0.93 -27.27 -15.05
CA GLU A 160 0.22 -26.48 -15.45
C GLU A 160 0.36 -25.15 -14.68
N PHE A 161 -0.75 -24.54 -14.26
CA PHE A 161 -0.74 -23.35 -13.43
C PHE A 161 -0.38 -23.71 -11.98
N ALA A 162 -0.96 -24.76 -11.44
CA ALA A 162 -0.73 -25.21 -10.08
C ALA A 162 0.75 -25.56 -9.80
N THR A 163 1.45 -26.14 -10.78
CA THR A 163 2.88 -26.48 -10.66
C THR A 163 3.77 -25.26 -10.54
N ARG A 164 3.39 -24.13 -11.15
CA ARG A 164 4.16 -22.87 -11.12
C ARG A 164 4.01 -22.09 -9.82
N LEU A 165 3.04 -22.44 -8.97
CA LEU A 165 2.82 -21.73 -7.72
C LEU A 165 3.95 -21.99 -6.73
N ASN A 166 4.42 -20.92 -6.08
CA ASN A 166 5.36 -21.02 -4.97
C ASN A 166 4.65 -21.48 -3.68
N ASN A 167 5.44 -21.89 -2.67
CA ASN A 167 4.90 -22.39 -1.40
C ASN A 167 3.97 -21.38 -0.68
N SER A 168 4.25 -20.07 -0.80
CA SER A 168 3.40 -19.04 -0.19
C SER A 168 2.01 -18.97 -0.85
N ASP A 169 1.92 -19.22 -2.15
CA ASP A 169 0.66 -19.24 -2.88
C ASP A 169 -0.10 -20.53 -2.61
N LYS A 170 0.58 -21.68 -2.63
CA LYS A 170 0.01 -23.00 -2.33
C LYS A 170 -0.60 -23.10 -0.91
N ASN A 171 -0.06 -22.34 0.04
CA ASN A 171 -0.50 -22.35 1.44
C ASN A 171 -1.40 -21.15 1.81
N ASN A 172 -1.89 -20.39 0.84
CA ASN A 172 -2.73 -19.23 1.10
C ASN A 172 -4.17 -19.45 0.57
N PRO A 173 -5.15 -19.74 1.45
CA PRO A 173 -6.51 -20.07 1.01
C PRO A 173 -7.16 -18.94 0.20
N ARG A 174 -6.92 -17.66 0.57
CA ARG A 174 -7.47 -16.51 -0.18
C ARG A 174 -6.95 -16.43 -1.61
N ARG A 175 -5.67 -16.78 -1.85
CA ARG A 175 -5.09 -16.82 -3.18
C ARG A 175 -5.60 -18.00 -3.98
N LEU A 176 -5.65 -19.19 -3.37
CA LEU A 176 -6.21 -20.39 -4.01
C LEU A 176 -7.65 -20.17 -4.44
N ILE A 177 -8.49 -19.62 -3.56
CA ILE A 177 -9.89 -19.29 -3.89
C ILE A 177 -9.92 -18.29 -5.06
N ARG A 178 -9.09 -17.26 -5.06
CA ARG A 178 -9.06 -16.29 -6.16
C ARG A 178 -8.62 -16.93 -7.48
N TYR A 179 -7.65 -17.83 -7.47
CA TYR A 179 -7.24 -18.57 -8.66
C TYR A 179 -8.38 -19.45 -9.19
N LEU A 180 -9.09 -20.17 -8.32
CA LEU A 180 -10.25 -20.98 -8.68
C LEU A 180 -11.40 -20.14 -9.27
N GLU A 181 -11.64 -18.94 -8.74
CA GLU A 181 -12.63 -18.00 -9.29
C GLU A 181 -12.24 -17.53 -10.70
N VAL A 182 -10.99 -17.10 -10.88
CA VAL A 182 -10.51 -16.51 -12.13
C VAL A 182 -10.46 -17.57 -13.24
N ILE A 183 -9.87 -18.73 -12.95
CA ILE A 183 -9.79 -19.84 -13.91
C ILE A 183 -11.19 -20.38 -14.24
N GLY A 184 -12.03 -20.55 -13.23
CA GLY A 184 -13.40 -21.03 -13.40
C GLY A 184 -14.33 -20.07 -14.14
N SER A 185 -13.95 -18.80 -14.31
CA SER A 185 -14.64 -17.83 -15.16
C SER A 185 -14.21 -17.85 -16.64
N GLY A 186 -13.34 -18.79 -17.02
CA GLY A 186 -12.79 -18.88 -18.38
C GLY A 186 -11.65 -17.88 -18.64
N ASN A 187 -11.25 -17.10 -17.65
CA ASN A 187 -10.15 -16.17 -17.81
C ASN A 187 -8.83 -16.89 -17.49
N LEU A 188 -8.09 -17.21 -18.54
CA LEU A 188 -6.83 -17.97 -18.43
C LEU A 188 -5.62 -17.11 -18.09
N GLU A 189 -5.78 -15.77 -18.11
CA GLU A 189 -4.70 -14.82 -17.88
C GLU A 189 -4.68 -14.40 -16.42
N ILE A 190 -3.80 -15.04 -15.66
CA ILE A 190 -3.54 -14.69 -14.25
C ILE A 190 -2.22 -13.93 -14.18
N ASP A 191 -2.23 -12.75 -13.58
CA ASP A 191 -1.04 -11.94 -13.28
C ASP A 191 -0.18 -11.58 -14.51
N GLN A 192 -0.79 -11.22 -15.63
CA GLN A 192 -0.02 -10.65 -16.73
C GLN A 192 0.52 -9.28 -16.34
N ARG A 193 1.84 -9.12 -16.53
CA ARG A 193 2.53 -7.84 -16.42
C ARG A 193 2.73 -7.28 -17.81
N ARG A 194 2.47 -5.99 -17.98
CA ARG A 194 2.75 -5.28 -19.24
C ARG A 194 3.75 -4.16 -18.97
N LYS A 195 4.47 -3.78 -20.02
CA LYS A 195 5.33 -2.59 -19.93
C LYS A 195 4.49 -1.40 -19.48
N SER A 196 4.93 -0.71 -18.44
CA SER A 196 4.22 0.46 -17.95
C SER A 196 4.22 1.59 -18.97
N PRO A 197 3.11 2.37 -19.09
CA PRO A 197 3.09 3.58 -19.89
C PRO A 197 3.89 4.74 -19.24
N TYR A 198 4.35 4.56 -18.00
CA TYR A 198 5.09 5.57 -17.25
C TYR A 198 6.56 5.19 -17.06
N ASN A 199 7.41 6.19 -16.89
CA ASN A 199 8.80 6.05 -16.45
C ASN A 199 8.85 6.26 -14.93
N PHE A 200 9.05 5.18 -14.17
CA PHE A 200 9.09 5.22 -12.71
C PHE A 200 10.51 5.36 -12.18
N LEU A 201 10.71 6.30 -11.25
CA LEU A 201 11.86 6.30 -10.34
C LEU A 201 11.40 5.83 -8.96
N LEU A 202 12.02 4.77 -8.42
CA LEU A 202 11.70 4.25 -7.10
C LEU A 202 12.79 4.65 -6.11
N LEU A 203 12.40 5.41 -5.08
CA LEU A 203 13.22 5.76 -3.92
C LEU A 203 12.76 4.96 -2.71
N GLY A 204 13.67 4.24 -2.08
CA GLY A 204 13.41 3.42 -0.91
C GLY A 204 13.95 4.00 0.39
N LEU A 205 13.14 4.06 1.45
CA LEU A 205 13.57 4.36 2.81
C LEU A 205 13.66 3.08 3.63
N ASN A 206 14.85 2.81 4.14
CA ASN A 206 15.10 1.65 4.99
C ASN A 206 15.83 2.06 6.27
N LEU A 207 15.31 1.63 7.42
CA LEU A 207 15.92 1.85 8.72
C LEU A 207 16.50 0.53 9.26
N PRO A 208 17.62 0.59 10.03
CA PRO A 208 18.09 -0.55 10.81
C PRO A 208 16.99 -1.09 11.74
N ASP A 209 16.93 -2.40 11.91
CA ASP A 209 15.85 -3.07 12.63
C ASP A 209 15.70 -2.60 14.08
N LYS A 210 16.83 -2.31 14.78
CA LYS A 210 16.82 -1.77 16.14
C LYS A 210 16.12 -0.41 16.20
N ILE A 211 16.48 0.51 15.29
CA ILE A 211 15.90 1.85 15.20
C ILE A 211 14.43 1.77 14.82
N LEU A 212 14.10 0.91 13.85
CA LEU A 212 12.73 0.70 13.38
C LEU A 212 11.80 0.23 14.51
N LYS A 213 12.25 -0.74 15.32
CA LYS A 213 11.48 -1.25 16.46
C LYS A 213 11.17 -0.13 17.46
N VAL A 214 12.17 0.67 17.84
CA VAL A 214 12.00 1.80 18.75
C VAL A 214 11.02 2.83 18.19
N LYS A 215 11.18 3.22 16.93
CA LYS A 215 10.28 4.20 16.29
C LYS A 215 8.84 3.69 16.19
N ILE A 216 8.63 2.41 15.91
CA ILE A 216 7.29 1.80 15.86
C ILE A 216 6.63 1.87 17.23
N THR A 217 7.31 1.39 18.29
CA THR A 217 6.76 1.38 19.65
C THR A 217 6.48 2.80 20.13
N LYS A 218 7.43 3.72 19.97
CA LYS A 218 7.23 5.13 20.35
C LYS A 218 5.99 5.73 19.67
N ARG A 219 5.84 5.55 18.37
CA ARG A 219 4.69 6.07 17.60
C ARG A 219 3.36 5.48 18.09
N ILE A 220 3.32 4.19 18.44
CA ILE A 220 2.12 3.56 18.99
C ILE A 220 1.75 4.21 20.33
N VAL A 221 2.71 4.36 21.25
CA VAL A 221 2.50 4.99 22.55
C VAL A 221 2.05 6.44 22.40
N ASP A 222 2.77 7.25 21.59
CA ASP A 222 2.40 8.64 21.34
C ASP A 222 0.94 8.77 20.82
N ARG A 223 0.50 7.90 19.92
CA ARG A 223 -0.87 7.91 19.38
C ARG A 223 -1.93 7.46 20.38
N LEU A 224 -1.59 6.52 21.23
CA LEU A 224 -2.49 6.06 22.30
C LEU A 224 -2.67 7.14 23.38
N GLU A 225 -1.61 7.79 23.80
CA GLU A 225 -1.59 8.71 24.94
C GLU A 225 -1.94 10.15 24.54
N LYS A 226 -1.49 10.62 23.34
CA LYS A 226 -1.59 12.04 22.95
C LYS A 226 -2.64 12.30 21.87
N GLU A 227 -2.94 11.32 21.03
CA GLU A 227 -3.77 11.51 19.83
C GLU A 227 -5.14 10.82 19.92
N ALA A 228 -5.49 10.24 21.08
CA ALA A 228 -6.79 9.59 21.32
C ALA A 228 -7.13 8.43 20.35
N MET A 229 -6.15 7.62 19.96
CA MET A 229 -6.34 6.51 19.01
C MET A 229 -7.39 5.49 19.49
N VAL A 230 -7.54 5.24 20.80
CA VAL A 230 -8.60 4.39 21.35
C VAL A 230 -9.98 4.98 21.08
N SER A 231 -10.12 6.30 21.21
CA SER A 231 -11.37 7.00 20.94
C SER A 231 -11.76 6.94 19.47
N GLU A 232 -10.79 6.97 18.53
CA GLU A 232 -11.06 6.78 17.12
C GLU A 232 -11.72 5.41 16.86
N VAL A 233 -11.17 4.33 17.41
CA VAL A 233 -11.72 2.97 17.24
C VAL A 233 -13.10 2.84 17.85
N LYS A 234 -13.30 3.42 19.06
CA LYS A 234 -14.60 3.45 19.75
C LYS A 234 -15.66 4.21 18.93
N ASN A 235 -15.29 5.35 18.32
CA ASN A 235 -16.19 6.15 17.50
C ASN A 235 -16.55 5.43 16.20
N LEU A 236 -15.61 4.75 15.54
CA LEU A 236 -15.91 3.93 14.37
C LEU A 236 -16.94 2.84 14.69
N GLN A 237 -16.79 2.18 15.83
CA GLN A 237 -17.74 1.15 16.28
C GLN A 237 -19.11 1.74 16.56
N LYS A 238 -19.18 2.87 17.28
CA LYS A 238 -20.45 3.59 17.55
C LYS A 238 -21.15 4.03 16.27
N ASN A 239 -20.39 4.36 15.23
CA ASN A 239 -20.90 4.74 13.91
C ASN A 239 -21.21 3.54 12.99
N GLY A 240 -21.37 2.34 13.58
CA GLY A 240 -21.87 1.15 12.88
C GLY A 240 -20.82 0.28 12.22
N VAL A 241 -19.52 0.50 12.44
CA VAL A 241 -18.47 -0.42 11.96
C VAL A 241 -18.38 -1.59 12.93
N SER A 242 -18.75 -2.82 12.50
CA SER A 242 -18.74 -3.99 13.36
C SER A 242 -17.34 -4.35 13.87
N TRP A 243 -17.26 -4.98 15.05
CA TRP A 243 -15.99 -5.46 15.62
C TRP A 243 -15.23 -6.38 14.64
N GLN A 244 -15.94 -7.30 13.98
CA GLN A 244 -15.35 -8.17 12.97
C GLN A 244 -14.73 -7.36 11.82
N ARG A 245 -15.38 -6.27 11.40
CA ARG A 245 -14.87 -5.39 10.36
C ARG A 245 -13.63 -4.63 10.84
N LEU A 246 -13.64 -4.08 12.05
CA LEU A 246 -12.49 -3.43 12.68
C LEU A 246 -11.30 -4.40 12.79
N GLU A 247 -11.52 -5.61 13.28
CA GLU A 247 -10.48 -6.64 13.36
C GLU A 247 -9.89 -7.01 11.97
N SER A 248 -10.70 -6.97 10.92
CA SER A 248 -10.25 -7.27 9.54
C SER A 248 -9.27 -6.24 8.98
N PHE A 249 -9.22 -5.03 9.52
CA PHE A 249 -8.20 -4.04 9.17
C PHE A 249 -6.81 -4.41 9.73
N GLY A 250 -6.77 -5.20 10.79
CA GLY A 250 -5.52 -5.61 11.44
C GLY A 250 -4.92 -4.50 12.31
N LEU A 251 -3.71 -4.76 12.83
CA LEU A 251 -2.90 -3.84 13.61
C LEU A 251 -3.72 -3.03 14.64
N GLU A 252 -3.66 -1.72 14.59
CA GLU A 252 -4.28 -0.79 15.54
C GLU A 252 -5.76 -1.12 15.77
N TYR A 253 -6.54 -1.24 14.71
CA TYR A 253 -7.98 -1.47 14.78
C TYR A 253 -8.33 -2.85 15.34
N LYS A 254 -7.50 -3.87 15.07
CA LYS A 254 -7.69 -5.20 15.63
C LYS A 254 -7.40 -5.22 17.13
N PHE A 255 -6.21 -4.75 17.53
CA PHE A 255 -5.79 -4.90 18.93
C PHE A 255 -6.52 -3.94 19.87
N ILE A 256 -6.79 -2.72 19.43
CA ILE A 256 -7.61 -1.78 20.21
C ILE A 256 -9.07 -2.27 20.26
N GLY A 257 -9.61 -2.78 19.14
CA GLY A 257 -10.95 -3.38 19.14
C GLY A 257 -11.08 -4.57 20.08
N GLN A 258 -10.05 -5.39 20.20
CA GLN A 258 -10.01 -6.51 21.15
C GLN A 258 -9.86 -6.05 22.61
N TYR A 259 -9.08 -5.02 22.85
CA TYR A 259 -8.98 -4.37 24.16
C TYR A 259 -10.34 -3.80 24.59
N LEU A 260 -11.03 -3.10 23.71
CA LEU A 260 -12.37 -2.54 23.98
C LEU A 260 -13.47 -3.60 24.19
N GLN A 261 -13.17 -4.85 23.90
CA GLN A 261 -14.01 -6.04 24.16
C GLN A 261 -13.49 -6.85 25.36
N ASP A 262 -12.63 -6.26 26.21
CA ASP A 262 -12.07 -6.88 27.42
C ASP A 262 -11.32 -8.22 27.18
N LYS A 263 -10.81 -8.45 25.94
CA LYS A 263 -10.05 -9.67 25.62
C LYS A 263 -8.66 -9.71 26.25
N PHE A 264 -8.12 -8.57 26.63
CA PHE A 264 -6.85 -8.36 27.35
C PHE A 264 -6.74 -6.92 27.88
N ASP A 265 -5.80 -6.68 28.77
CA ASP A 265 -5.53 -5.37 29.35
C ASP A 265 -4.77 -4.42 28.40
N TYR A 266 -4.63 -3.17 28.83
CA TYR A 266 -4.00 -2.10 28.05
C TYR A 266 -2.51 -2.38 27.75
N VAL A 267 -1.77 -2.92 28.72
CA VAL A 267 -0.34 -3.21 28.59
C VAL A 267 -0.13 -4.32 27.57
N THR A 268 -0.92 -5.39 27.68
CA THR A 268 -0.93 -6.50 26.74
C THR A 268 -1.31 -6.05 25.32
N MET A 269 -2.26 -5.11 25.19
CA MET A 269 -2.62 -4.51 23.90
C MET A 269 -1.41 -3.83 23.25
N ILE A 270 -0.68 -2.99 23.97
CA ILE A 270 0.50 -2.27 23.45
C ILE A 270 1.57 -3.26 22.98
N ASP A 271 1.86 -4.28 23.77
CA ASP A 271 2.87 -5.28 23.44
C ASP A 271 2.50 -6.06 22.15
N LYS A 272 1.25 -6.56 22.10
CA LYS A 272 0.73 -7.28 20.94
C LYS A 272 0.73 -6.41 19.67
N LEU A 273 0.29 -5.16 19.78
CA LEU A 273 0.27 -4.21 18.68
C LEU A 273 1.69 -3.87 18.20
N SER A 274 2.61 -3.59 19.12
CA SER A 274 4.02 -3.29 18.80
C SER A 274 4.69 -4.45 18.08
N THR A 275 4.50 -5.68 18.59
CA THR A 275 5.02 -6.90 17.98
C THR A 275 4.43 -7.13 16.58
N ALA A 276 3.14 -6.97 16.42
CA ALA A 276 2.46 -7.16 15.13
C ALA A 276 2.88 -6.10 14.10
N SER A 277 3.06 -4.85 14.52
CA SER A 277 3.51 -3.74 13.68
C SER A 277 4.96 -3.92 13.23
N TYR A 278 5.82 -4.41 14.11
CA TYR A 278 7.20 -4.78 13.72
C TYR A 278 7.23 -5.95 12.73
N ARG A 279 6.41 -6.98 12.95
CA ARG A 279 6.26 -8.09 11.98
C ARG A 279 5.71 -7.58 10.63
N PHE A 280 4.81 -6.60 10.64
CA PHE A 280 4.31 -5.97 9.43
C PHE A 280 5.44 -5.24 8.68
N ALA A 281 6.27 -4.46 9.37
CA ALA A 281 7.43 -3.79 8.78
C ALA A 281 8.44 -4.80 8.18
N LYS A 282 8.68 -5.93 8.84
CA LYS A 282 9.51 -7.01 8.28
C LYS A 282 8.92 -7.58 6.98
N ARG A 283 7.60 -7.78 6.91
CA ARG A 283 6.94 -8.24 5.67
C ARG A 283 7.10 -7.22 4.54
N GLN A 284 7.03 -5.90 4.84
CA GLN A 284 7.30 -4.86 3.84
C GLN A 284 8.75 -4.96 3.32
N LYS A 285 9.76 -5.09 4.19
CA LYS A 285 11.16 -5.30 3.79
C LYS A 285 11.33 -6.53 2.90
N THR A 286 10.71 -7.65 3.28
CA THR A 286 10.76 -8.90 2.51
C THR A 286 10.10 -8.73 1.14
N TRP A 287 9.00 -7.96 1.06
CA TRP A 287 8.34 -7.65 -0.21
C TRP A 287 9.28 -6.89 -1.16
N PHE A 288 9.87 -5.81 -0.70
CA PHE A 288 10.75 -4.99 -1.52
C PHE A 288 12.01 -5.74 -1.96
N LYS A 289 12.67 -6.48 -1.03
CA LYS A 289 13.80 -7.34 -1.38
C LYS A 289 13.46 -8.42 -2.43
N ARG A 290 12.26 -8.99 -2.35
CA ARG A 290 11.81 -9.95 -3.36
C ARG A 290 11.61 -9.25 -4.71
N TRP A 291 11.09 -8.05 -4.71
CA TRP A 291 10.83 -7.28 -5.92
C TRP A 291 12.14 -6.86 -6.60
N GLU A 292 13.18 -6.47 -5.84
CA GLU A 292 14.54 -6.25 -6.35
C GLU A 292 15.12 -7.52 -7.00
N LYS A 293 14.95 -8.69 -6.36
CA LYS A 293 15.36 -9.97 -6.97
C LYS A 293 14.64 -10.30 -8.27
N GLN A 294 13.51 -9.65 -8.55
CA GLN A 294 12.78 -9.75 -9.82
C GLN A 294 13.24 -8.70 -10.86
N GLY A 295 14.32 -7.97 -10.58
CA GLY A 295 14.95 -7.03 -11.51
C GLY A 295 14.46 -5.59 -11.40
N VAL A 296 13.68 -5.23 -10.35
CA VAL A 296 13.28 -3.84 -10.13
C VAL A 296 14.39 -3.09 -9.40
N ASP A 297 14.76 -1.93 -9.93
CA ASP A 297 15.74 -1.04 -9.33
C ASP A 297 15.09 -0.12 -8.29
N ILE A 298 15.47 -0.29 -7.01
CA ILE A 298 15.04 0.56 -5.90
C ILE A 298 16.27 1.31 -5.39
N ASN A 299 16.27 2.63 -5.54
CA ASN A 299 17.34 3.49 -5.05
C ASN A 299 17.14 3.72 -3.54
N TRP A 300 17.85 2.98 -2.71
CA TRP A 300 17.79 3.14 -1.26
C TRP A 300 18.53 4.40 -0.82
N ILE A 301 17.83 5.32 -0.20
CA ILE A 301 18.32 6.63 0.20
C ILE A 301 18.35 6.76 1.73
N LYS A 302 19.22 7.64 2.22
CA LYS A 302 19.38 7.95 3.64
C LYS A 302 18.65 9.26 4.03
N ASP A 303 18.64 10.23 3.12
CA ASP A 303 18.17 11.60 3.35
C ASP A 303 17.59 12.23 2.09
N GLN A 304 17.11 13.45 2.22
CA GLN A 304 16.49 14.23 1.14
C GLN A 304 17.52 14.67 0.09
N ASP A 305 18.73 15.02 0.48
CA ASP A 305 19.76 15.48 -0.46
C ASP A 305 20.17 14.35 -1.42
N GLY A 306 20.32 13.15 -0.89
CA GLY A 306 20.56 11.94 -1.68
C GLY A 306 19.41 11.69 -2.65
N ALA A 307 18.17 11.87 -2.21
CA ALA A 307 16.98 11.75 -3.07
C ALA A 307 17.02 12.77 -4.22
N LEU A 308 17.25 14.03 -3.93
CA LEU A 308 17.26 15.11 -4.93
C LEU A 308 18.34 14.93 -5.98
N LYS A 309 19.54 14.47 -5.60
CA LYS A 309 20.62 14.16 -6.56
C LYS A 309 20.18 13.09 -7.58
N ILE A 310 19.53 12.03 -7.12
CA ILE A 310 19.03 10.94 -7.97
C ILE A 310 17.89 11.45 -8.85
N ILE A 311 16.94 12.19 -8.27
CA ILE A 311 15.78 12.74 -8.98
C ILE A 311 16.25 13.70 -10.10
N ASN A 312 17.14 14.64 -9.82
CA ASN A 312 17.64 15.60 -10.81
C ASN A 312 18.30 14.89 -11.99
N LYS A 313 19.13 13.86 -11.71
CA LYS A 313 19.73 13.03 -12.77
C LYS A 313 18.68 12.30 -13.60
N TRP A 314 17.61 11.81 -12.97
CA TRP A 314 16.51 11.12 -13.66
C TRP A 314 15.64 12.09 -14.45
N LEU A 315 15.35 13.29 -13.92
CA LEU A 315 14.58 14.32 -14.62
C LEU A 315 15.32 14.87 -15.85
N ALA A 316 16.67 14.94 -15.82
CA ALA A 316 17.50 15.39 -16.91
C ALA A 316 17.62 14.36 -18.07
N LYS A 317 17.31 13.10 -17.84
CA LYS A 317 17.29 12.10 -18.92
C LYS A 317 16.05 12.32 -19.80
N PRO A 318 16.20 12.23 -21.13
CA PRO A 318 15.07 12.30 -22.04
C PRO A 318 14.09 11.14 -21.84
#